data_051709e906d035cebeeca6bd5d5ae661
#
_entry.id   051709e906d035cebeeca6bd5d5ae661
#
_cell.length_a   1.000
_cell.length_b   1.000
_cell.length_c   1.000
_cell.angle_alpha   90.00
_cell.angle_beta   90.00
_cell.angle_gamma   90.00
#
_symmetry.space_group_name_H-M   'P 1'
#
loop_
_entity.id
_entity.type
_entity.pdbx_description
1 polymer ?
#
loop_
_entity_poly.entity_id
_entity_poly.type
_entity_poly.pdbx_seq_one_letter_code
_entity_poly.pdbx_strand_id
1 'polypeptide(L)'
;MQGARQVAFDVLHAVSTDDAYANLLLPHEIGRAKLDTQDAALATELTYGTLRRRGTYDALISMVAKRPVDQIDPVVLDALRLGAHQLLSTRVASHAAVNESVELARAAGSRGAPGF
;
A
#
# COMPACT_ATOMS: atom_id res chain seq x y z
N MET A 1 13.25 -11.19 -3.44
CA MET A 1 12.54 -11.58 -2.20
C MET A 1 11.53 -10.51 -1.85
N GLN A 2 10.30 -10.90 -1.50
CA GLN A 2 9.27 -9.95 -1.13
C GLN A 2 9.30 -9.71 0.37
N GLY A 3 9.30 -8.44 0.77
CA GLY A 3 9.19 -8.06 2.16
C GLY A 3 7.74 -7.78 2.56
N ALA A 4 7.57 -7.38 3.82
CA ALA A 4 6.24 -7.12 4.39
C ALA A 4 5.48 -6.05 3.62
N ARG A 5 6.15 -4.97 3.20
CA ARG A 5 5.50 -3.87 2.48
C ARG A 5 5.04 -4.29 1.10
N GLN A 6 5.84 -5.11 0.41
CA GLN A 6 5.45 -5.61 -0.90
C GLN A 6 4.23 -6.52 -0.79
N VAL A 7 4.21 -7.40 0.21
CA VAL A 7 3.05 -8.26 0.45
C VAL A 7 1.80 -7.42 0.72
N ALA A 8 1.92 -6.42 1.60
CA ALA A 8 0.79 -5.54 1.90
C ALA A 8 0.30 -4.81 0.65
N PHE A 9 1.22 -4.28 -0.16
CA PHE A 9 0.86 -3.61 -1.41
C PHE A 9 0.12 -4.56 -2.35
N ASP A 10 0.63 -5.76 -2.54
CA ASP A 10 0.02 -6.72 -3.46
C ASP A 10 -1.40 -7.07 -3.03
N VAL A 11 -1.62 -7.26 -1.72
CA VAL A 11 -2.95 -7.57 -1.20
C VAL A 11 -3.87 -6.36 -1.38
N LEU A 12 -3.40 -5.16 -1.02
CA LEU A 12 -4.20 -3.94 -1.16
C LEU A 12 -4.61 -3.71 -2.60
N HIS A 13 -3.70 -3.91 -3.53
CA HIS A 13 -3.98 -3.71 -4.94
C HIS A 13 -4.97 -4.74 -5.48
N ALA A 14 -4.86 -5.99 -5.07
CA ALA A 14 -5.83 -7.02 -5.46
C ALA A 14 -7.22 -6.73 -4.89
N VAL A 15 -7.30 -6.22 -3.66
CA VAL A 15 -8.58 -5.84 -3.06
C VAL A 15 -9.22 -4.69 -3.85
N SER A 16 -8.44 -3.69 -4.23
CA SER A 16 -8.98 -2.51 -4.90
C SER A 16 -9.32 -2.75 -6.37
N THR A 17 -8.60 -3.64 -7.05
CA THR A 17 -8.78 -3.85 -8.50
C THR A 17 -9.54 -5.12 -8.84
N ASP A 18 -9.40 -6.18 -8.04
CA ASP A 18 -9.96 -7.50 -8.35
C ASP A 18 -11.04 -7.94 -7.37
N ASP A 19 -11.43 -7.07 -6.45
CA ASP A 19 -12.39 -7.38 -5.39
C ASP A 19 -11.97 -8.57 -4.53
N ALA A 20 -10.67 -8.79 -4.37
CA ALA A 20 -10.16 -9.87 -3.55
C ALA A 20 -10.51 -9.64 -2.07
N TYR A 21 -10.56 -10.74 -1.31
CA TYR A 21 -10.81 -10.66 0.13
C TYR A 21 -9.48 -10.68 0.87
N ALA A 22 -9.18 -9.60 1.58
CA ALA A 22 -7.91 -9.47 2.29
C ALA A 22 -7.69 -10.60 3.29
N ASN A 23 -8.74 -11.01 4.01
CA ASN A 23 -8.63 -12.06 5.01
C ASN A 23 -8.28 -13.43 4.43
N LEU A 24 -8.53 -13.64 3.14
CA LEU A 24 -8.14 -14.87 2.45
C LEU A 24 -6.79 -14.74 1.78
N LEU A 25 -6.55 -13.59 1.14
CA LEU A 25 -5.35 -13.40 0.34
C LEU A 25 -4.11 -13.14 1.18
N LEU A 26 -4.24 -12.38 2.28
CA LEU A 26 -3.09 -12.00 3.07
C LEU A 26 -2.33 -13.20 3.67
N PRO A 27 -3.01 -14.17 4.33
CA PRO A 27 -2.28 -15.34 4.83
C PRO A 27 -1.60 -16.13 3.73
N HIS A 28 -2.24 -16.25 2.56
CA HIS A 28 -1.67 -16.93 1.41
C HIS A 28 -0.37 -16.24 0.96
N GLU A 29 -0.39 -14.92 0.83
CA GLU A 29 0.77 -14.16 0.37
C GLU A 29 1.89 -14.15 1.41
N ILE A 30 1.56 -14.11 2.69
CA ILE A 30 2.55 -14.22 3.76
C ILE A 30 3.29 -15.56 3.66
N GLY A 31 2.54 -16.64 3.47
CA GLY A 31 3.13 -17.98 3.31
C GLY A 31 3.97 -18.10 2.05
N ARG A 32 3.46 -17.59 0.94
CA ARG A 32 4.17 -17.64 -0.33
C ARG A 32 5.49 -16.87 -0.28
N ALA A 33 5.49 -15.70 0.37
CA ALA A 33 6.69 -14.86 0.51
C ALA A 33 7.60 -15.35 1.63
N LYS A 34 7.15 -16.33 2.43
CA LYS A 34 7.94 -16.90 3.53
C LYS A 34 8.36 -15.83 4.54
N LEU A 35 7.45 -14.94 4.90
CA LEU A 35 7.72 -13.92 5.89
C LEU A 35 7.87 -14.56 7.27
N ASP A 36 8.82 -14.04 8.06
CA ASP A 36 8.94 -14.46 9.44
C ASP A 36 7.81 -13.85 10.28
N THR A 37 7.76 -14.19 11.55
CA THR A 37 6.69 -13.73 12.44
C THR A 37 6.60 -12.21 12.51
N GLN A 38 7.74 -11.54 12.59
CA GLN A 38 7.78 -10.08 12.69
C GLN A 38 7.29 -9.42 11.41
N ASP A 39 7.77 -9.89 10.27
CA ASP A 39 7.37 -9.33 8.97
C ASP A 39 5.92 -9.70 8.63
N ALA A 40 5.46 -10.88 9.04
CA ALA A 40 4.05 -11.24 8.88
C ALA A 40 3.14 -10.32 9.68
N ALA A 41 3.53 -9.98 10.91
CA ALA A 41 2.78 -9.04 11.74
C ALA A 41 2.77 -7.65 11.11
N LEU A 42 3.88 -7.20 10.56
CA LEU A 42 3.96 -5.90 9.89
C LEU A 42 3.07 -5.89 8.65
N ALA A 43 3.15 -6.91 7.80
CA ALA A 43 2.30 -7.00 6.61
C ALA A 43 0.82 -6.97 6.99
N THR A 44 0.45 -7.64 8.05
CA THR A 44 -0.93 -7.69 8.53
C THR A 44 -1.39 -6.31 9.00
N GLU A 45 -0.58 -5.62 9.79
CA GLU A 45 -0.92 -4.29 10.26
C GLU A 45 -1.01 -3.29 9.10
N LEU A 46 -0.07 -3.33 8.20
CA LEU A 46 -0.08 -2.43 7.04
C LEU A 46 -1.31 -2.65 6.17
N THR A 47 -1.67 -3.89 5.92
CA THR A 47 -2.82 -4.22 5.09
C THR A 47 -4.12 -3.78 5.74
N TYR A 48 -4.41 -4.25 6.93
CA TYR A 48 -5.69 -3.95 7.58
C TYR A 48 -5.78 -2.51 8.04
N GLY A 49 -4.68 -1.93 8.49
CA GLY A 49 -4.65 -0.53 8.88
C GLY A 49 -4.96 0.40 7.71
N THR A 50 -4.36 0.12 6.56
CA THR A 50 -4.61 0.90 5.34
C THR A 50 -6.06 0.78 4.90
N LEU A 51 -6.60 -0.44 4.89
CA LEU A 51 -7.99 -0.68 4.49
C LEU A 51 -8.97 0.02 5.44
N ARG A 52 -8.73 -0.06 6.75
CA ARG A 52 -9.61 0.53 7.75
C ARG A 52 -9.71 2.04 7.62
N ARG A 53 -8.62 2.69 7.21
CA ARG A 53 -8.55 4.16 7.10
C ARG A 53 -8.48 4.65 5.67
N ARG A 54 -8.84 3.80 4.72
CA ARG A 54 -8.70 4.13 3.29
C ARG A 54 -9.43 5.42 2.91
N GLY A 55 -10.64 5.62 3.42
CA GLY A 55 -11.39 6.83 3.13
C GLY A 55 -10.68 8.10 3.58
N THR A 56 -10.09 8.07 4.78
CA THR A 56 -9.30 9.20 5.29
C THR A 56 -8.09 9.46 4.42
N TYR A 57 -7.36 8.41 4.04
CA TYR A 57 -6.17 8.56 3.20
C TYR A 57 -6.55 9.06 1.81
N ASP A 58 -7.64 8.58 1.24
CA ASP A 58 -8.11 9.05 -0.06
C ASP A 58 -8.43 10.55 -0.04
N ALA A 59 -9.05 11.04 1.03
CA ALA A 59 -9.32 12.46 1.17
C ALA A 59 -8.03 13.29 1.22
N LEU A 60 -7.04 12.82 1.97
CA LEU A 60 -5.74 13.51 2.05
C LEU A 60 -5.01 13.46 0.72
N ILE A 61 -4.98 12.32 0.06
CA ILE A 61 -4.32 12.16 -1.23
C ILE A 61 -4.97 13.07 -2.27
N SER A 62 -6.29 13.10 -2.33
CA SER A 62 -7.02 13.96 -3.26
C SER A 62 -6.69 15.43 -3.03
N MET A 63 -6.59 15.85 -1.76
CA MET A 63 -6.26 17.22 -1.41
C MET A 63 -4.86 17.60 -1.89
N VAL A 64 -3.88 16.73 -1.65
CA VAL A 64 -2.48 16.97 -2.03
C VAL A 64 -2.29 16.90 -3.53
N ALA A 65 -2.88 15.90 -4.17
CA ALA A 65 -2.77 15.70 -5.62
C ALA A 65 -3.61 16.71 -6.42
N LYS A 66 -4.57 17.34 -5.77
CA LYS A 66 -5.50 18.31 -6.39
C LYS A 66 -6.31 17.65 -7.50
N ARG A 67 -6.73 16.40 -7.28
CA ARG A 67 -7.60 15.67 -8.20
C ARG A 67 -8.33 14.56 -7.42
N PRO A 68 -9.49 14.10 -7.92
CA PRO A 68 -10.18 12.97 -7.31
C PRO A 68 -9.33 11.70 -7.42
N VAL A 69 -9.48 10.80 -6.44
CA VAL A 69 -8.67 9.58 -6.42
C VAL A 69 -8.97 8.66 -7.60
N ASP A 70 -10.18 8.73 -8.17
CA ASP A 70 -10.51 7.93 -9.34
C ASP A 70 -9.78 8.37 -10.62
N GLN A 71 -9.11 9.53 -10.57
CA GLN A 71 -8.27 10.02 -11.67
C GLN A 71 -6.79 9.75 -11.43
N ILE A 72 -6.45 9.03 -10.37
CA ILE A 72 -5.08 8.64 -10.07
C ILE A 72 -4.88 7.20 -10.54
N ASP A 73 -3.73 6.93 -11.16
CA ASP A 73 -3.39 5.56 -11.55
C ASP A 73 -3.58 4.62 -10.36
N PRO A 74 -4.33 3.51 -10.52
CA PRO A 74 -4.64 2.63 -9.39
C PRO A 74 -3.41 2.07 -8.66
N VAL A 75 -2.34 1.79 -9.38
CA VAL A 75 -1.09 1.32 -8.77
C VAL A 75 -0.47 2.40 -7.91
N VAL A 76 -0.42 3.62 -8.43
CA VAL A 76 0.10 4.76 -7.68
C VAL A 76 -0.77 5.05 -6.47
N LEU A 77 -2.08 5.00 -6.64
CA LEU A 77 -3.02 5.26 -5.56
C LEU A 77 -2.83 4.29 -4.39
N ASP A 78 -2.71 2.99 -4.68
CA ASP A 78 -2.51 2.01 -3.62
C ASP A 78 -1.15 2.18 -2.92
N ALA A 79 -0.11 2.55 -3.67
CA ALA A 79 1.19 2.88 -3.07
C ALA A 79 1.08 4.11 -2.16
N LEU A 80 0.33 5.12 -2.58
CA LEU A 80 0.13 6.33 -1.78
C LEU A 80 -0.69 6.05 -0.52
N ARG A 81 -1.71 5.20 -0.62
CA ARG A 81 -2.50 4.79 0.55
C ARG A 81 -1.62 4.10 1.58
N LEU A 82 -0.78 3.17 1.12
CA LEU A 82 0.14 2.46 2.00
C LEU A 82 1.16 3.41 2.63
N GLY A 83 1.70 4.34 1.84
CA GLY A 83 2.62 5.35 2.33
C GLY A 83 1.96 6.27 3.36
N ALA A 84 0.74 6.72 3.10
CA ALA A 84 0.00 7.56 4.03
C ALA A 84 -0.21 6.85 5.37
N HIS A 85 -0.56 5.56 5.33
CA HIS A 85 -0.73 4.79 6.55
C HIS A 85 0.57 4.73 7.35
N GLN A 86 1.68 4.47 6.70
CA GLN A 86 2.97 4.39 7.36
C GLN A 86 3.38 5.73 8.00
N LEU A 87 3.11 6.83 7.30
CA LEU A 87 3.45 8.16 7.82
C LEU A 87 2.58 8.59 8.99
N LEU A 88 1.29 8.25 8.95
CA LEU A 88 0.30 8.83 9.85
C LEU A 88 -0.09 7.92 11.00
N SER A 89 0.06 6.62 10.86
CA SER A 89 -0.52 5.66 11.80
C SER A 89 0.46 4.64 12.34
N THR A 90 1.67 4.54 11.80
CA THR A 90 2.66 3.59 12.29
C THR A 90 3.89 4.33 12.82
N ARG A 91 4.80 3.57 13.42
CA ARG A 91 6.03 4.11 13.98
C ARG A 91 7.24 3.93 13.07
N VAL A 92 7.00 3.65 11.80
CA VAL A 92 8.08 3.54 10.82
C VAL A 92 8.66 4.94 10.60
N ALA A 93 9.99 5.03 10.45
CA ALA A 93 10.64 6.31 10.18
C ALA A 93 10.10 6.90 8.88
N SER A 94 9.69 8.17 8.92
CA SER A 94 8.98 8.82 7.83
C SER A 94 9.72 8.75 6.50
N HIS A 95 11.04 9.00 6.49
CA HIS A 95 11.79 8.99 5.23
C HIS A 95 11.86 7.59 4.62
N ALA A 96 11.96 6.56 5.45
CA ALA A 96 11.97 5.18 4.95
C ALA A 96 10.62 4.81 4.35
N ALA A 97 9.52 5.21 5.00
CA ALA A 97 8.18 4.94 4.49
C ALA A 97 7.94 5.63 3.15
N VAL A 98 8.34 6.88 3.02
CA VAL A 98 8.18 7.63 1.77
C VAL A 98 9.02 6.99 0.67
N ASN A 99 10.29 6.67 0.95
CA ASN A 99 11.17 6.09 -0.06
C ASN A 99 10.64 4.75 -0.56
N GLU A 100 10.20 3.87 0.33
CA GLU A 100 9.68 2.57 -0.09
C GLU A 100 8.37 2.71 -0.87
N SER A 101 7.50 3.62 -0.49
CA SER A 101 6.25 3.85 -1.21
C SER A 101 6.52 4.39 -2.60
N VAL A 102 7.49 5.28 -2.75
CA VAL A 102 7.89 5.78 -4.07
C VAL A 102 8.46 4.65 -4.92
N GLU A 103 9.31 3.80 -4.33
CA GLU A 103 9.88 2.67 -5.07
C GLU A 103 8.81 1.69 -5.51
N LEU A 104 7.80 1.41 -4.68
CA LEU A 104 6.68 0.56 -5.07
C LEU A 104 5.93 1.15 -6.25
N ALA A 105 5.67 2.45 -6.22
CA ALA A 105 4.98 3.13 -7.31
C ALA A 105 5.79 3.07 -8.60
N ARG A 106 7.12 3.29 -8.51
CA ARG A 106 7.99 3.20 -9.69
C ARG A 106 8.04 1.80 -10.26
N ALA A 107 8.20 0.79 -9.41
CA ALA A 107 8.34 -0.59 -9.86
C ALA A 107 7.07 -1.10 -10.52
N ALA A 108 5.91 -0.76 -9.95
CA ALA A 108 4.64 -1.32 -10.38
C ALA A 108 3.94 -0.46 -11.43
N GLY A 109 4.12 0.85 -11.39
CA GLY A 109 3.40 1.79 -12.26
C GLY A 109 4.29 2.75 -13.01
N SER A 110 5.54 2.40 -13.22
CA SER A 110 6.52 3.35 -13.73
C SER A 110 6.10 4.01 -15.04
N ARG A 111 5.40 3.29 -15.90
CA ARG A 111 4.99 3.84 -17.17
C ARG A 111 3.71 4.63 -17.08
N GLY A 112 2.97 4.46 -16.02
CA GLY A 112 1.69 5.11 -15.84
C GLY A 112 1.67 6.24 -14.84
N ALA A 113 2.81 6.55 -14.22
CA ALA A 113 2.86 7.47 -13.09
C ALA A 113 3.61 8.77 -13.34
N PRO A 114 3.87 9.21 -14.56
CA PRO A 114 4.61 10.45 -14.76
C PRO A 114 3.83 11.65 -14.22
N GLY A 115 4.53 12.55 -13.61
CA GLY A 115 3.93 13.79 -13.13
C GLY A 115 3.17 13.68 -11.83
N PHE A 116 3.22 12.55 -11.20
CA PHE A 116 2.65 12.43 -9.87
C PHE A 116 3.69 12.73 -8.79
#